data_9142f2f34423634287df4c7c5ce8c4be
#
_entry.id   9142f2f34423634287df4c7c5ce8c4be
#
_cell.length_a   1.000
_cell.length_b   1.000
_cell.length_c   1.000
_cell.angle_alpha   90.00
_cell.angle_beta   90.00
_cell.angle_gamma   90.00
#
_symmetry.space_group_name_H-M   'P 1'
#
loop_
_entity.id
_entity.type
_entity.pdbx_description
1 polymer ?
#
loop_
_entity_poly.entity_id
_entity_poly.type
_entity_poly.pdbx_seq_one_letter_code
_entity_poly.pdbx_strand_id
1 'polypeptide(L)'
;MLASLASIFVFGLKPGLDFTGGTLVEVRYDGVRPESSSLVKSLEDAEFRNFSLRESGTSGYTLRMPALTDLQRGKLSAVMSHQGGTAHIDQLTEVGPTIGKELRNKSFIALALVLICILLFIAFAFRKVSKPVSSWIYGLIALVTLIHDVIVPVGFFAL
;
A
#
# COMPACT_ATOMS: atom_id res chain seq x y z
N MET A 1 17.97 -5.89 -9.92
CA MET A 1 17.63 -4.52 -10.32
C MET A 1 16.87 -4.46 -11.66
N LEU A 2 17.43 -4.90 -12.81
CA LEU A 2 16.74 -4.84 -14.10
C LEU A 2 15.39 -5.59 -14.09
N ALA A 3 15.36 -6.79 -13.55
CA ALA A 3 14.11 -7.57 -13.38
C ALA A 3 13.09 -6.85 -12.49
N SER A 4 13.54 -6.22 -11.41
CA SER A 4 12.67 -5.45 -10.50
C SER A 4 12.11 -4.20 -11.19
N LEU A 5 12.91 -3.50 -11.98
CA LEU A 5 12.43 -2.38 -12.79
C LEU A 5 11.43 -2.85 -13.83
N ALA A 6 11.71 -3.94 -14.55
CA ALA A 6 10.78 -4.51 -15.52
C ALA A 6 9.45 -4.90 -14.85
N SER A 7 9.50 -5.52 -13.66
CA SER A 7 8.32 -5.86 -12.88
C SER A 7 7.48 -4.62 -12.54
N ILE A 8 8.09 -3.55 -12.06
CA ILE A 8 7.40 -2.29 -11.75
C ILE A 8 6.72 -1.69 -12.99
N PHE A 9 7.39 -1.75 -14.15
CA PHE A 9 6.82 -1.21 -15.40
C PHE A 9 5.69 -2.06 -15.97
N VAL A 10 5.77 -3.39 -15.84
CA VAL A 10 4.76 -4.32 -16.41
C VAL A 10 3.54 -4.43 -15.50
N PHE A 11 3.72 -4.60 -14.20
CA PHE A 11 2.63 -4.83 -13.25
C PHE A 11 2.16 -3.56 -12.55
N GLY A 12 2.94 -2.48 -12.59
CA GLY A 12 2.66 -1.24 -11.90
C GLY A 12 2.85 -1.33 -10.38
N LEU A 13 2.88 -0.19 -9.73
CA LEU A 13 2.89 -0.10 -8.26
C LEU A 13 1.45 0.06 -7.77
N LYS A 14 1.06 -0.79 -6.80
CA LYS A 14 -0.22 -0.69 -6.09
C LYS A 14 0.02 -0.04 -4.73
N PRO A 15 0.00 1.29 -4.64
CA PRO A 15 0.29 1.98 -3.38
C PRO A 15 -0.73 1.61 -2.30
N GLY A 16 -0.29 1.67 -1.05
CA GLY A 16 -1.12 1.41 0.11
C GLY A 16 -2.30 2.37 0.23
N LEU A 17 -3.28 1.99 1.04
CA LEU A 17 -4.48 2.77 1.32
C LEU A 17 -4.13 4.16 1.86
N ASP A 18 -3.07 4.26 2.65
CA ASP A 18 -2.57 5.51 3.23
C ASP A 18 -2.21 6.57 2.17
N PHE A 19 -1.84 6.13 0.96
CA PHE A 19 -1.44 7.02 -0.13
C PHE A 19 -2.53 7.25 -1.18
N THR A 20 -3.47 6.32 -1.31
CA THR A 20 -4.57 6.41 -2.29
C THR A 20 -5.86 6.93 -1.68
N GLY A 21 -6.02 6.80 -0.37
CA GLY A 21 -7.30 6.89 0.30
C GLY A 21 -8.18 5.67 0.01
N GLY A 22 -9.28 5.55 0.71
CA GLY A 22 -10.25 4.48 0.56
C GLY A 22 -10.62 3.84 1.89
N THR A 23 -11.33 2.72 1.81
CA THR A 23 -11.81 1.94 2.96
C THR A 23 -11.24 0.53 2.88
N LEU A 24 -10.68 0.06 3.99
CA LEU A 24 -10.30 -1.33 4.23
C LEU A 24 -11.26 -1.90 5.26
N VAL A 25 -11.89 -3.01 4.92
CA VAL A 25 -12.81 -3.73 5.82
C VAL A 25 -12.30 -5.15 6.00
N GLU A 26 -12.08 -5.54 7.23
CA GLU A 26 -11.79 -6.93 7.59
C GLU A 26 -13.05 -7.55 8.16
N VAL A 27 -13.50 -8.61 7.51
CA VAL A 27 -14.72 -9.31 7.87
C VAL A 27 -14.37 -10.75 8.21
N ARG A 28 -14.90 -11.23 9.33
CA ARG A 28 -14.79 -12.61 9.76
C ARG A 28 -16.18 -13.24 9.86
N TYR A 29 -16.30 -14.49 9.45
CA TYR A 29 -17.52 -15.26 9.52
C TYR A 29 -17.43 -16.31 10.64
N ASP A 30 -18.53 -16.44 11.39
CA ASP A 30 -18.66 -17.50 12.40
C ASP A 30 -19.03 -18.83 11.73
N GLY A 31 -18.06 -19.49 11.11
CA GLY A 31 -18.29 -20.76 10.43
C GLY A 31 -17.62 -20.80 9.07
N VAL A 32 -18.25 -21.43 8.10
CA VAL A 32 -17.73 -21.53 6.74
C VAL A 32 -17.92 -20.18 6.04
N ARG A 33 -16.81 -19.57 5.60
CA ARG A 33 -16.90 -18.33 4.83
C ARG A 33 -17.66 -18.57 3.51
N PRO A 34 -18.46 -17.62 3.03
CA PRO A 34 -19.11 -17.72 1.72
C PRO A 34 -18.05 -17.78 0.60
N GLU A 35 -18.43 -18.37 -0.53
CA GLU A 35 -17.56 -18.39 -1.69
C GLU A 35 -17.29 -16.99 -2.22
N SER A 36 -16.01 -16.70 -2.58
CA SER A 36 -15.60 -15.36 -3.01
C SER A 36 -16.37 -14.87 -4.25
N SER A 37 -16.72 -15.78 -5.17
CA SER A 37 -17.51 -15.48 -6.36
C SER A 37 -18.92 -14.99 -6.02
N SER A 38 -19.57 -15.60 -5.05
CA SER A 38 -20.89 -15.23 -4.56
C SER A 38 -20.88 -13.84 -3.90
N LEU A 39 -19.85 -13.61 -3.08
CA LEU A 39 -19.69 -12.32 -2.39
C LEU A 39 -19.37 -11.18 -3.35
N VAL A 40 -18.52 -11.43 -4.36
CA VAL A 40 -18.23 -10.46 -5.43
C VAL A 40 -19.51 -10.08 -6.16
N LYS A 41 -20.31 -11.06 -6.56
CA LYS A 41 -21.57 -10.80 -7.24
C LYS A 41 -22.53 -9.97 -6.38
N SER A 42 -22.66 -10.28 -5.10
CA SER A 42 -23.52 -9.51 -4.18
C SER A 42 -23.05 -8.08 -3.97
N LEU A 43 -21.74 -7.85 -3.98
CA LEU A 43 -21.18 -6.50 -3.92
C LEU A 43 -21.45 -5.73 -5.22
N GLU A 44 -21.33 -6.38 -6.38
CA GLU A 44 -21.64 -5.77 -7.68
C GLU A 44 -23.14 -5.45 -7.82
N ASP A 45 -24.01 -6.35 -7.38
CA ASP A 45 -25.48 -6.17 -7.36
C ASP A 45 -25.89 -5.01 -6.41
N ALA A 46 -25.11 -4.79 -5.34
CA ALA A 46 -25.28 -3.66 -4.43
C ALA A 46 -24.64 -2.35 -4.92
N GLU A 47 -24.19 -2.33 -6.19
CA GLU A 47 -23.58 -1.17 -6.87
C GLU A 47 -22.17 -0.77 -6.36
N PHE A 48 -21.50 -1.63 -5.60
CA PHE A 48 -20.12 -1.38 -5.26
C PHE A 48 -19.21 -1.62 -6.47
N ARG A 49 -18.31 -0.67 -6.74
CA ARG A 49 -17.37 -0.72 -7.86
C ARG A 49 -15.95 -0.47 -7.41
N ASN A 50 -14.98 -0.94 -8.21
CA ASN A 50 -13.56 -0.73 -7.96
C ASN A 50 -13.10 -1.26 -6.59
N PHE A 51 -13.59 -2.42 -6.19
CA PHE A 51 -13.18 -3.08 -4.98
C PHE A 51 -12.21 -4.25 -5.27
N SER A 52 -11.46 -4.64 -4.26
CA SER A 52 -10.62 -5.84 -4.27
C SER A 52 -10.95 -6.66 -3.03
N LEU A 53 -11.38 -7.89 -3.26
CA LEU A 53 -11.67 -8.88 -2.22
C LEU A 53 -10.51 -9.87 -2.15
N ARG A 54 -9.97 -10.09 -0.96
CA ARG A 54 -8.94 -11.09 -0.69
C ARG A 54 -9.32 -11.95 0.49
N GLU A 55 -8.99 -13.22 0.41
CA GLU A 55 -9.15 -14.13 1.53
C GLU A 55 -8.19 -13.78 2.67
N SER A 56 -8.69 -13.77 3.90
CA SER A 56 -7.93 -13.49 5.12
C SER A 56 -8.15 -14.62 6.12
N GLY A 57 -7.10 -15.38 6.40
CA GLY A 57 -7.20 -16.57 7.25
C GLY A 57 -8.14 -17.63 6.68
N THR A 58 -8.72 -18.44 7.56
CA THR A 58 -9.61 -19.56 7.19
C THR A 58 -11.09 -19.14 7.05
N SER A 59 -11.51 -18.09 7.74
CA SER A 59 -12.92 -17.70 7.86
C SER A 59 -13.19 -16.22 7.52
N GLY A 60 -12.20 -15.48 7.02
CA GLY A 60 -12.33 -14.05 6.79
C GLY A 60 -12.08 -13.61 5.36
N TYR A 61 -12.42 -12.34 5.12
CA TYR A 61 -12.10 -11.58 3.93
C TYR A 61 -11.58 -10.20 4.28
N THR A 62 -10.60 -9.75 3.51
CA THR A 62 -10.17 -8.36 3.49
C THR A 62 -10.72 -7.71 2.23
N LEU A 63 -11.57 -6.72 2.39
CA LEU A 63 -12.20 -5.98 1.32
C LEU A 63 -11.60 -4.56 1.27
N ARG A 64 -11.08 -4.19 0.12
CA ARG A 64 -10.54 -2.85 -0.13
C ARG A 64 -11.36 -2.17 -1.21
N MET A 65 -11.79 -0.93 -0.96
CA MET A 65 -12.65 -0.17 -1.85
C MET A 65 -12.43 1.35 -1.71
N PRO A 66 -12.95 2.18 -2.62
CA PRO A 66 -12.98 3.63 -2.44
C PRO A 66 -13.64 4.04 -1.12
N ALA A 67 -13.40 5.28 -0.69
CA ALA A 67 -14.04 5.83 0.50
C ALA A 67 -15.57 5.71 0.42
N LEU A 68 -16.18 5.22 1.50
CA LEU A 68 -17.61 4.95 1.58
C LEU A 68 -18.35 6.13 2.18
N THR A 69 -19.54 6.40 1.66
CA THR A 69 -20.54 7.24 2.32
C THR A 69 -21.22 6.48 3.46
N ASP A 70 -21.87 7.17 4.40
CA ASP A 70 -22.60 6.53 5.50
C ASP A 70 -23.68 5.57 5.02
N LEU A 71 -24.37 5.94 3.94
CA LEU A 71 -25.37 5.08 3.30
C LEU A 71 -24.74 3.79 2.74
N GLN A 72 -23.59 3.90 2.11
CA GLN A 72 -22.85 2.74 1.56
C GLN A 72 -22.33 1.83 2.65
N ARG A 73 -21.92 2.36 3.81
CA ARG A 73 -21.49 1.55 4.97
C ARG A 73 -22.64 0.66 5.47
N GLY A 74 -23.87 1.23 5.59
CA GLY A 74 -25.04 0.46 5.97
C GLY A 74 -25.37 -0.65 4.97
N LYS A 75 -25.32 -0.35 3.66
CA LYS A 75 -25.49 -1.35 2.59
C LYS A 75 -24.41 -2.44 2.64
N LEU A 76 -23.15 -2.08 2.87
CA LEU A 76 -22.04 -3.03 2.95
C LEU A 76 -22.25 -4.02 4.09
N SER A 77 -22.59 -3.54 5.28
CA SER A 77 -22.87 -4.39 6.43
C SER A 77 -24.00 -5.40 6.14
N ALA A 78 -25.08 -4.95 5.48
CA ALA A 78 -26.18 -5.82 5.08
C ALA A 78 -25.76 -6.88 4.07
N VAL A 79 -24.98 -6.52 3.04
CA VAL A 79 -24.49 -7.46 2.02
C VAL A 79 -23.58 -8.51 2.64
N MET A 80 -22.68 -8.11 3.53
CA MET A 80 -21.76 -9.03 4.20
C MET A 80 -22.49 -10.03 5.09
N SER A 81 -23.59 -9.63 5.75
CA SER A 81 -24.35 -10.47 6.66
C SER A 81 -25.29 -11.46 5.95
N HIS A 82 -25.66 -11.21 4.67
CA HIS A 82 -26.65 -12.02 3.93
C HIS A 82 -26.10 -13.34 3.35
N GLN A 83 -24.81 -13.51 3.26
CA GLN A 83 -24.18 -14.57 2.42
C GLN A 83 -23.71 -15.83 3.17
N GLY A 84 -24.30 -16.20 4.29
CA GLY A 84 -24.04 -17.55 4.82
C GLY A 84 -23.47 -17.66 6.22
N GLY A 85 -23.68 -16.69 7.07
CA GLY A 85 -23.27 -16.72 8.47
C GLY A 85 -23.29 -15.34 9.11
N THR A 86 -23.16 -15.32 10.42
CA THR A 86 -22.98 -14.05 11.12
C THR A 86 -21.62 -13.46 10.73
N ALA A 87 -21.66 -12.40 9.93
CA ALA A 87 -20.45 -11.67 9.56
C ALA A 87 -20.12 -10.65 10.64
N HIS A 88 -18.91 -10.69 11.15
CA HIS A 88 -18.36 -9.71 12.07
C HIS A 88 -17.36 -8.82 11.33
N ILE A 89 -17.57 -7.53 11.36
CA ILE A 89 -16.58 -6.56 10.89
C ILE A 89 -15.56 -6.38 12.04
N ASP A 90 -14.42 -7.05 11.92
CA ASP A 90 -13.37 -6.99 12.92
C ASP A 90 -12.63 -5.64 12.88
N GLN A 91 -12.43 -5.10 11.67
CA GLN A 91 -11.78 -3.81 11.49
C GLN A 91 -12.37 -3.06 10.30
N LEU A 92 -12.59 -1.77 10.48
CA LEU A 92 -12.92 -0.83 9.42
C LEU A 92 -11.96 0.34 9.50
N THR A 93 -11.06 0.42 8.54
CA THR A 93 -10.09 1.52 8.43
C THR A 93 -10.42 2.36 7.23
N GLU A 94 -10.63 3.65 7.43
CA GLU A 94 -10.95 4.58 6.36
C GLU A 94 -9.94 5.72 6.32
N VAL A 95 -9.41 5.96 5.13
CA VAL A 95 -8.52 7.07 4.84
C VAL A 95 -9.18 7.95 3.79
N GLY A 96 -9.53 9.17 4.17
CA GLY A 96 -10.09 10.14 3.22
C GLY A 96 -9.10 10.45 2.08
N PRO A 97 -9.58 10.70 0.86
CA PRO A 97 -8.72 10.95 -0.30
C PRO A 97 -7.82 12.17 -0.13
N THR A 98 -8.26 13.18 0.61
CA THR A 98 -7.47 14.36 0.94
C THR A 98 -6.29 14.01 1.85
N ILE A 99 -6.53 13.19 2.87
CA ILE A 99 -5.50 12.71 3.81
C ILE A 99 -4.47 11.86 3.07
N GLY A 100 -4.92 10.94 2.22
CA GLY A 100 -4.03 10.09 1.43
C GLY A 100 -3.12 10.91 0.50
N LYS A 101 -3.68 11.94 -0.17
CA LYS A 101 -2.90 12.85 -1.01
C LYS A 101 -1.88 13.67 -0.22
N GLU A 102 -2.28 14.18 0.94
CA GLU A 102 -1.40 14.96 1.82
C GLU A 102 -0.26 14.09 2.35
N LEU A 103 -0.57 12.88 2.83
CA LEU A 103 0.40 11.92 3.34
C LEU A 103 1.42 11.53 2.26
N ARG A 104 0.95 11.27 1.04
CA ARG A 104 1.83 10.98 -0.10
C ARG A 104 2.80 12.13 -0.37
N ASN A 105 2.32 13.37 -0.41
CA ASN A 105 3.17 14.53 -0.67
C ASN A 105 4.20 14.73 0.45
N LYS A 106 3.78 14.61 1.71
CA LYS A 106 4.68 14.71 2.87
C LYS A 106 5.73 13.60 2.87
N SER A 107 5.35 12.38 2.49
CA SER A 107 6.27 11.24 2.38
C SER A 107 7.36 11.47 1.32
N PHE A 108 7.03 12.04 0.16
CA PHE A 108 8.02 12.37 -0.85
C PHE A 108 8.98 13.47 -0.37
N ILE A 109 8.48 14.49 0.32
CA ILE A 109 9.32 15.55 0.89
C ILE A 109 10.25 14.98 1.95
N ALA A 110 9.72 14.16 2.86
CA ALA A 110 10.51 13.52 3.90
C ALA A 110 11.60 12.61 3.31
N LEU A 111 11.27 11.82 2.27
CA LEU A 111 12.23 10.97 1.58
C LEU A 111 13.35 11.81 0.94
N ALA A 112 13.02 12.87 0.21
CA ALA A 112 14.01 13.76 -0.40
C ALA A 112 14.93 14.39 0.65
N LEU A 113 14.36 14.84 1.77
CA LEU A 113 15.12 15.44 2.87
C LEU A 113 16.09 14.43 3.50
N VAL A 114 15.64 13.19 3.74
CA VAL A 114 16.49 12.12 4.28
C VAL A 114 17.65 11.81 3.32
N LEU A 115 17.37 11.69 2.02
CA LEU A 115 18.41 11.44 1.02
C LEU A 115 19.47 12.56 0.99
N ILE A 116 19.04 13.82 1.06
CA ILE A 116 19.95 14.97 1.13
C ILE A 116 20.77 14.94 2.43
N CYS A 117 20.14 14.66 3.57
CA CYS A 117 20.84 14.55 4.85
C CYS A 117 21.89 13.43 4.82
N ILE A 118 21.58 12.26 4.25
CA ILE A 118 22.54 11.16 4.11
C ILE A 118 23.73 11.58 3.23
N LEU A 119 23.46 12.21 2.08
CA LEU A 119 24.51 12.69 1.18
C LEU A 119 25.43 13.66 1.89
N LEU A 120 24.89 14.67 2.55
CA LEU A 120 25.65 15.69 3.28
C LEU A 120 26.44 15.08 4.44
N PHE A 121 25.80 14.17 5.20
CA PHE A 121 26.48 13.49 6.30
C PHE A 121 27.68 12.67 5.84
N ILE A 122 27.53 11.89 4.77
CA ILE A 122 28.63 11.08 4.21
C ILE A 122 29.72 11.98 3.66
N ALA A 123 29.37 13.03 2.89
CA ALA A 123 30.33 13.98 2.36
C ALA A 123 31.12 14.66 3.48
N PHE A 124 30.46 15.01 4.59
CA PHE A 124 31.11 15.60 5.76
C PHE A 124 31.97 14.61 6.54
N ALA A 125 31.48 13.39 6.77
CA ALA A 125 32.22 12.35 7.52
C ALA A 125 33.53 11.97 6.82
N PHE A 126 33.47 11.86 5.49
CA PHE A 126 34.66 11.48 4.68
C PHE A 126 35.51 12.66 4.16
N ARG A 127 35.23 13.90 4.59
CA ARG A 127 35.96 15.09 4.13
C ARG A 127 37.47 15.05 4.33
N LYS A 128 37.95 14.33 5.37
CA LYS A 128 39.37 14.20 5.68
C LYS A 128 40.08 13.09 4.88
N VAL A 129 39.33 12.19 4.24
CA VAL A 129 39.79 11.03 3.48
C VAL A 129 39.67 11.27 1.97
N SER A 130 39.57 12.53 1.54
CA SER A 130 39.26 12.94 0.15
C SER A 130 40.41 12.77 -0.84
N LYS A 131 41.42 11.97 -0.56
CA LYS A 131 42.50 11.65 -1.49
C LYS A 131 42.64 10.13 -1.60
N PRO A 132 42.62 9.54 -2.80
CA PRO A 132 42.57 10.17 -4.14
C PRO A 132 41.14 10.53 -4.64
N VAL A 133 40.04 10.15 -3.92
CA VAL A 133 38.65 10.29 -4.37
C VAL A 133 37.94 11.34 -3.52
N SER A 134 37.16 12.22 -4.17
CA SER A 134 36.39 13.26 -3.49
C SER A 134 35.33 12.65 -2.56
N SER A 135 35.13 13.24 -1.38
CA SER A 135 34.10 12.81 -0.39
C SER A 135 32.65 12.82 -0.94
N TRP A 136 32.37 13.68 -1.91
CA TRP A 136 31.08 13.71 -2.60
C TRP A 136 30.77 12.45 -3.41
N ILE A 137 31.82 11.81 -3.97
CA ILE A 137 31.66 10.56 -4.72
C ILE A 137 31.21 9.44 -3.78
N TYR A 138 31.74 9.37 -2.57
CA TYR A 138 31.27 8.40 -1.56
C TYR A 138 29.78 8.60 -1.23
N GLY A 139 29.35 9.86 -1.07
CA GLY A 139 27.94 10.18 -0.86
C GLY A 139 27.04 9.77 -2.04
N LEU A 140 27.51 10.02 -3.27
CA LEU A 140 26.77 9.64 -4.48
C LEU A 140 26.64 8.12 -4.64
N ILE A 141 27.75 7.39 -4.39
CA ILE A 141 27.72 5.92 -4.42
C ILE A 141 26.75 5.37 -3.37
N ALA A 142 26.75 5.93 -2.16
CA ALA A 142 25.82 5.52 -1.12
C ALA A 142 24.36 5.76 -1.53
N LEU A 143 24.06 6.88 -2.20
CA LEU A 143 22.70 7.12 -2.73
C LEU A 143 22.30 6.12 -3.81
N VAL A 144 23.20 5.80 -4.73
CA VAL A 144 22.95 4.80 -5.80
C VAL A 144 22.69 3.44 -5.18
N THR A 145 23.48 3.05 -4.17
CA THR A 145 23.27 1.79 -3.43
C THR A 145 21.93 1.79 -2.71
N LEU A 146 21.57 2.88 -2.03
CA LEU A 146 20.30 3.00 -1.34
C LEU A 146 19.09 2.89 -2.30
N ILE A 147 19.18 3.55 -3.46
CA ILE A 147 18.16 3.44 -4.51
C ILE A 147 18.05 1.99 -5.02
N HIS A 148 19.17 1.33 -5.23
CA HIS A 148 19.21 -0.08 -5.61
C HIS A 148 18.48 -0.96 -4.58
N ASP A 149 18.82 -0.77 -3.29
CA ASP A 149 18.29 -1.56 -2.18
C ASP A 149 16.78 -1.34 -1.96
N VAL A 150 16.25 -0.18 -2.35
CA VAL A 150 14.81 0.11 -2.34
C VAL A 150 14.11 -0.47 -3.57
N ILE A 151 14.69 -0.34 -4.77
CA ILE A 151 14.07 -0.80 -6.01
C ILE A 151 13.91 -2.33 -6.04
N VAL A 152 14.86 -3.07 -5.47
CA VAL A 152 14.81 -4.55 -5.50
C VAL A 152 13.59 -5.10 -4.77
N PRO A 153 13.34 -4.80 -3.48
CA PRO A 153 12.14 -5.28 -2.79
C PRO A 153 10.85 -4.69 -3.37
N VAL A 154 10.83 -3.41 -3.77
CA VAL A 154 9.65 -2.79 -4.40
C VAL A 154 9.27 -3.51 -5.69
N GLY A 155 10.25 -3.87 -6.52
CA GLY A 155 10.00 -4.64 -7.73
C GLY A 155 9.54 -6.08 -7.46
N PHE A 156 10.02 -6.69 -6.39
CA PHE A 156 9.55 -8.00 -5.95
C PHE A 156 8.07 -7.96 -5.49
N PHE A 157 7.69 -6.92 -4.75
CA PHE A 157 6.30 -6.74 -4.31
C PHE A 157 5.33 -6.28 -5.42
N ALA A 158 5.84 -5.84 -6.57
CA ALA A 158 5.01 -5.48 -7.73
C ALA A 158 4.55 -6.72 -8.54
N LEU A 159 5.17 -7.88 -8.32
CA LEU A 159 4.78 -9.17 -8.92
C LEU A 159 3.50 -9.70 -8.27
#